data_0bced7b65c2324897361ccdcf0009ab1
#
_entry.id   0bced7b65c2324897361ccdcf0009ab1
#
_cell.length_a   1.000
_cell.length_b   1.000
_cell.length_c   1.000
_cell.angle_alpha   90.00
_cell.angle_beta   90.00
_cell.angle_gamma   90.00
#
_symmetry.space_group_name_H-M   'P 1'
#
loop_
_entity.id
_entity.type
_entity.pdbx_description
1 polymer ?
#
loop_
_entity_poly.entity_id
_entity_poly.type
_entity_poly.pdbx_seq_one_letter_code
_entity_poly.pdbx_strand_id
1 'polypeptide(L)'
;QGRQISCEHLTRSLVRYEYDGTRTVLANSFNGKSLNAPNDAVVHPRTHDIWFTDPGYGGLMDYEGTKANTGSVQPYQKEAVYRFEVSTGKLFQVTKEIYKPNGLCFSPDYKKLYVADTGSSHYPEAKKYIKVFDVVNEKALANGKVFANMELEVNGEIVAGQADGIRCDVEGNIWSSAGWVGAGYDGVHIFAGEDGTRIGQILLPEICSNVCFGGTKRNRLFMTGSQSLYAVYTNTKGAHIT
;
A
#
# COMPACT_ATOMS: atom_id res chain seq x y z
N GLN A 1 -3.79 0.14 -20.43
CA GLN A 1 -4.76 -0.67 -21.20
C GLN A 1 -6.17 -0.66 -20.57
N GLY A 2 -6.41 0.06 -19.46
CA GLY A 2 -7.73 0.30 -18.86
C GLY A 2 -8.41 -0.90 -18.18
N ARG A 3 -7.73 -2.03 -18.01
CA ARG A 3 -8.27 -3.17 -17.25
C ARG A 3 -7.96 -3.01 -15.77
N GLN A 4 -8.90 -3.41 -14.92
CA GLN A 4 -8.74 -3.35 -13.49
C GLN A 4 -7.85 -4.48 -12.98
N ILE A 5 -6.88 -4.15 -12.13
CA ILE A 5 -6.12 -5.08 -11.29
C ILE A 5 -6.73 -5.04 -9.89
N SER A 6 -6.90 -6.20 -9.27
CA SER A 6 -7.42 -6.32 -7.91
C SER A 6 -6.61 -7.31 -7.10
N CYS A 7 -6.41 -6.96 -5.85
CA CYS A 7 -5.90 -7.84 -4.81
C CYS A 7 -7.09 -8.46 -4.08
N GLU A 8 -7.24 -9.78 -4.11
CA GLU A 8 -8.37 -10.46 -3.51
C GLU A 8 -7.94 -11.26 -2.28
N HIS A 9 -8.52 -10.92 -1.12
CA HIS A 9 -8.21 -11.61 0.14
C HIS A 9 -8.76 -13.04 0.15
N LEU A 10 -10.05 -13.24 -0.16
CA LEU A 10 -10.71 -14.55 -0.09
C LEU A 10 -10.05 -15.59 -1.00
N THR A 11 -9.74 -15.20 -2.23
CA THR A 11 -9.13 -16.10 -3.22
C THR A 11 -7.62 -16.13 -3.14
N ARG A 12 -7.02 -15.30 -2.27
CA ARG A 12 -5.56 -15.15 -2.09
C ARG A 12 -4.84 -14.89 -3.40
N SER A 13 -5.40 -14.00 -4.22
CA SER A 13 -4.98 -13.85 -5.61
C SER A 13 -4.78 -12.40 -6.02
N LEU A 14 -3.80 -12.19 -6.88
CA LEU A 14 -3.74 -11.03 -7.76
C LEU A 14 -4.54 -11.37 -9.02
N VAL A 15 -5.53 -10.54 -9.36
CA VAL A 15 -6.42 -10.80 -10.50
C VAL A 15 -6.52 -9.61 -11.42
N ARG A 16 -6.93 -9.86 -12.65
CA ARG A 16 -7.26 -8.86 -13.65
C ARG A 16 -8.67 -9.08 -14.16
N TYR A 17 -9.49 -8.04 -14.16
CA TYR A 17 -10.80 -8.05 -14.77
C TYR A 17 -10.68 -7.68 -16.24
N GLU A 18 -11.20 -8.53 -17.10
CA GLU A 18 -11.17 -8.36 -18.55
C GLU A 18 -12.36 -7.52 -19.03
N TYR A 19 -12.31 -7.03 -20.27
CA TYR A 19 -13.38 -6.19 -20.85
C TYR A 19 -14.71 -6.93 -21.04
N ASP A 20 -14.68 -8.25 -21.15
CA ASP A 20 -15.87 -9.09 -21.26
C ASP A 20 -16.48 -9.45 -19.89
N GLY A 21 -15.94 -8.90 -18.82
CA GLY A 21 -16.36 -9.16 -17.44
C GLY A 21 -15.78 -10.43 -16.82
N THR A 22 -14.97 -11.18 -17.56
CA THR A 22 -14.29 -12.34 -16.99
C THR A 22 -13.13 -11.92 -16.08
N ARG A 23 -12.70 -12.84 -15.21
CA ARG A 23 -11.66 -12.65 -14.23
C ARG A 23 -10.48 -13.59 -14.51
N THR A 24 -9.31 -13.03 -14.76
CA THR A 24 -8.05 -13.76 -14.95
C THR A 24 -7.24 -13.75 -13.67
N VAL A 25 -6.93 -14.92 -13.11
CA VAL A 25 -5.97 -15.05 -12.00
C VAL A 25 -4.57 -14.91 -12.56
N LEU A 26 -3.85 -13.87 -12.11
CA LEU A 26 -2.47 -13.61 -12.51
C LEU A 26 -1.47 -14.35 -11.63
N ALA A 27 -1.70 -14.34 -10.30
CA ALA A 27 -0.89 -15.05 -9.32
C ALA A 27 -1.73 -15.42 -8.10
N ASN A 28 -1.55 -16.62 -7.56
CA ASN A 28 -2.16 -17.10 -6.31
C ASN A 28 -1.20 -17.92 -5.44
N SER A 29 0.02 -18.12 -5.90
CA SER A 29 1.03 -18.92 -5.19
C SER A 29 2.44 -18.48 -5.54
N PHE A 30 3.36 -18.72 -4.61
CA PHE A 30 4.79 -18.51 -4.79
C PHE A 30 5.56 -19.70 -4.19
N ASN A 31 6.49 -20.29 -4.96
CA ASN A 31 7.27 -21.46 -4.55
C ASN A 31 6.41 -22.63 -3.99
N GLY A 32 5.27 -22.90 -4.61
CA GLY A 32 4.36 -23.98 -4.23
C GLY A 32 3.49 -23.73 -3.00
N LYS A 33 3.55 -22.53 -2.41
CA LYS A 33 2.68 -22.11 -1.29
C LYS A 33 1.71 -21.05 -1.76
N SER A 34 0.47 -21.08 -1.24
CA SER A 34 -0.50 -20.03 -1.49
C SER A 34 0.03 -18.66 -1.05
N LEU A 35 -0.36 -17.61 -1.74
CA LEU A 35 -0.19 -16.24 -1.26
C LEU A 35 -0.96 -16.05 0.06
N ASN A 36 -0.55 -15.08 0.87
CA ASN A 36 -1.18 -14.82 2.16
C ASN A 36 -2.57 -14.19 1.98
N ALA A 37 -2.59 -12.95 1.52
CA ALA A 37 -3.78 -12.22 1.12
C ALA A 37 -3.32 -10.91 0.46
N PRO A 38 -3.12 -10.88 -0.87
CA PRO A 38 -2.71 -9.68 -1.58
C PRO A 38 -3.55 -8.47 -1.20
N ASN A 39 -2.90 -7.31 -0.98
CA ASN A 39 -3.55 -6.14 -0.39
C ASN A 39 -3.56 -4.92 -1.31
N ASP A 40 -2.42 -4.34 -1.68
CA ASP A 40 -2.34 -3.18 -2.57
C ASP A 40 -1.44 -3.48 -3.78
N ALA A 41 -1.70 -2.81 -4.90
CA ALA A 41 -0.96 -3.03 -6.14
C ALA A 41 -0.73 -1.75 -6.92
N VAL A 42 0.44 -1.67 -7.57
CA VAL A 42 0.79 -0.61 -8.52
C VAL A 42 1.39 -1.20 -9.79
N VAL A 43 1.16 -0.54 -10.92
CA VAL A 43 1.65 -0.98 -12.22
C VAL A 43 2.82 -0.11 -12.65
N HIS A 44 3.95 -0.73 -12.99
CA HIS A 44 5.10 -0.01 -13.53
C HIS A 44 4.83 0.40 -14.98
N PRO A 45 4.94 1.69 -15.38
CA PRO A 45 4.41 2.18 -16.65
C PRO A 45 5.18 1.70 -17.88
N ARG A 46 6.47 1.39 -17.75
CA ARG A 46 7.31 0.94 -18.87
C ARG A 46 7.30 -0.56 -19.06
N THR A 47 7.41 -1.32 -17.96
CA THR A 47 7.45 -2.79 -18.02
C THR A 47 6.05 -3.39 -18.01
N HIS A 48 5.06 -2.64 -17.52
CA HIS A 48 3.69 -3.08 -17.23
C HIS A 48 3.63 -4.17 -16.15
N ASP A 49 4.74 -4.44 -15.46
CA ASP A 49 4.78 -5.36 -14.35
C ASP A 49 3.95 -4.85 -13.18
N ILE A 50 3.30 -5.76 -12.48
CA ILE A 50 2.45 -5.44 -11.36
C ILE A 50 3.23 -5.71 -10.08
N TRP A 51 3.40 -4.68 -9.27
CA TRP A 51 4.04 -4.78 -7.96
C TRP A 51 2.94 -4.76 -6.91
N PHE A 52 2.96 -5.70 -5.98
CA PHE A 52 1.90 -5.83 -4.99
C PHE A 52 2.41 -6.31 -3.65
N THR A 53 1.66 -6.03 -2.60
CA THR A 53 1.93 -6.45 -1.22
C THR A 53 1.09 -7.67 -0.87
N ASP A 54 1.66 -8.57 -0.06
CA ASP A 54 1.01 -9.81 0.37
C ASP A 54 1.13 -10.01 1.88
N PRO A 55 0.44 -9.16 2.68
CA PRO A 55 0.32 -9.35 4.11
C PRO A 55 -0.71 -10.43 4.44
N GLY A 56 -0.79 -10.81 5.71
CA GLY A 56 -1.72 -11.85 6.16
C GLY A 56 -3.12 -11.37 6.58
N TYR A 57 -3.50 -10.11 6.33
CA TYR A 57 -4.74 -9.55 6.86
C TYR A 57 -6.00 -10.32 6.45
N GLY A 58 -6.13 -10.67 5.18
CA GLY A 58 -7.28 -11.41 4.68
C GLY A 58 -7.47 -12.82 5.25
N GLY A 59 -6.52 -13.31 6.05
CA GLY A 59 -6.61 -14.57 6.77
C GLY A 59 -6.96 -14.45 8.26
N LEU A 60 -7.11 -13.22 8.77
CA LEU A 60 -7.19 -12.97 10.21
C LEU A 60 -8.62 -12.84 10.74
N MET A 61 -9.59 -12.50 9.90
CA MET A 61 -10.96 -12.16 10.32
C MET A 61 -12.01 -12.69 9.34
N ASP A 62 -13.20 -12.95 9.87
CA ASP A 62 -14.31 -13.51 9.08
C ASP A 62 -14.82 -12.57 7.98
N TYR A 63 -14.63 -11.27 8.12
CA TYR A 63 -15.14 -10.26 7.17
C TYR A 63 -14.09 -9.78 6.15
N GLU A 64 -12.83 -10.19 6.29
CA GLU A 64 -11.76 -9.81 5.36
C GLU A 64 -11.31 -10.95 4.44
N GLY A 65 -12.03 -12.05 4.40
CA GLY A 65 -11.69 -13.17 3.52
C GLY A 65 -11.87 -14.52 4.14
N THR A 66 -10.82 -15.33 4.22
CA THR A 66 -10.89 -16.66 4.81
C THR A 66 -10.95 -16.56 6.33
N LYS A 67 -11.91 -17.23 6.95
CA LYS A 67 -12.11 -17.24 8.39
C LYS A 67 -10.84 -17.47 9.19
N ALA A 68 -10.64 -16.64 10.20
CA ALA A 68 -9.55 -16.81 11.17
C ALA A 68 -9.62 -18.14 11.94
N ASN A 69 -10.77 -18.80 11.99
CA ASN A 69 -10.92 -20.15 12.56
C ASN A 69 -10.09 -21.22 11.86
N THR A 70 -9.38 -20.92 10.78
CA THR A 70 -8.34 -21.81 10.27
C THR A 70 -7.18 -21.93 11.23
N GLY A 71 -7.21 -21.25 12.36
CA GLY A 71 -6.12 -21.18 13.34
C GLY A 71 -4.88 -20.46 12.79
N SER A 72 -4.95 -19.92 11.59
CA SER A 72 -3.84 -19.21 11.01
C SER A 72 -3.86 -17.76 11.44
N VAL A 73 -3.57 -17.55 12.68
CA VAL A 73 -3.03 -16.29 13.16
C VAL A 73 -1.76 -15.93 12.37
N GLN A 74 -1.24 -16.88 11.63
CA GLN A 74 0.02 -16.77 10.88
C GLN A 74 -0.22 -16.81 9.37
N PRO A 75 0.51 -16.01 8.60
CA PRO A 75 0.51 -16.11 7.15
C PRO A 75 1.04 -17.48 6.69
N TYR A 76 0.63 -17.96 5.52
CA TYR A 76 1.11 -19.22 4.96
C TYR A 76 2.60 -19.19 4.62
N GLN A 77 3.13 -18.00 4.39
CA GLN A 77 4.53 -17.74 4.13
C GLN A 77 4.92 -16.36 4.64
N LYS A 78 6.22 -16.06 4.70
CA LYS A 78 6.69 -14.73 5.12
C LYS A 78 6.05 -13.65 4.24
N GLU A 79 5.44 -12.69 4.89
CA GLU A 79 4.85 -11.52 4.25
C GLU A 79 5.90 -10.77 3.44
N ALA A 80 5.53 -10.33 2.25
CA ALA A 80 6.48 -9.81 1.28
C ALA A 80 5.84 -8.86 0.27
N VAL A 81 6.70 -8.16 -0.45
CA VAL A 81 6.33 -7.46 -1.68
C VAL A 81 6.74 -8.32 -2.86
N TYR A 82 5.87 -8.42 -3.83
CA TYR A 82 6.06 -9.20 -5.05
C TYR A 82 5.99 -8.32 -6.30
N ARG A 83 6.65 -8.80 -7.37
CA ARG A 83 6.52 -8.29 -8.72
C ARG A 83 6.06 -9.42 -9.64
N PHE A 84 4.92 -9.25 -10.27
CA PHE A 84 4.43 -10.12 -11.33
C PHE A 84 4.90 -9.59 -12.68
N GLU A 85 5.74 -10.36 -13.36
CA GLU A 85 6.27 -10.03 -14.69
C GLU A 85 5.25 -10.42 -15.75
N VAL A 86 4.58 -9.41 -16.31
CA VAL A 86 3.45 -9.63 -17.24
C VAL A 86 3.88 -10.36 -18.51
N SER A 87 5.10 -10.11 -18.99
CA SER A 87 5.62 -10.70 -20.23
C SER A 87 5.87 -12.21 -20.14
N THR A 88 6.16 -12.71 -18.94
CA THR A 88 6.50 -14.13 -18.72
C THR A 88 5.51 -14.88 -17.84
N GLY A 89 4.61 -14.17 -17.16
CA GLY A 89 3.71 -14.73 -16.16
C GLY A 89 4.42 -15.21 -14.88
N LYS A 90 5.66 -14.80 -14.66
CA LYS A 90 6.44 -15.19 -13.49
C LYS A 90 6.27 -14.23 -12.32
N LEU A 91 6.25 -14.80 -11.11
CA LEU A 91 6.21 -14.07 -9.85
C LEU A 91 7.58 -14.05 -9.19
N PHE A 92 7.99 -12.87 -8.72
CA PHE A 92 9.26 -12.64 -8.02
C PHE A 92 8.98 -12.00 -6.67
N GLN A 93 9.57 -12.53 -5.60
CA GLN A 93 9.61 -11.87 -4.31
C GLN A 93 10.71 -10.80 -4.35
N VAL A 94 10.35 -9.52 -4.21
CA VAL A 94 11.31 -8.41 -4.36
C VAL A 94 11.85 -7.92 -3.03
N THR A 95 11.08 -8.03 -1.94
CA THR A 95 11.57 -7.85 -0.57
C THR A 95 10.68 -8.54 0.46
N LYS A 96 11.28 -8.95 1.57
CA LYS A 96 10.63 -9.46 2.79
C LYS A 96 11.11 -8.73 4.05
N GLU A 97 11.65 -7.53 3.88
CA GLU A 97 12.21 -6.71 4.96
C GLU A 97 11.15 -5.87 5.69
N ILE A 98 9.87 -6.05 5.35
CA ILE A 98 8.74 -5.37 5.93
C ILE A 98 7.95 -6.39 6.73
N TYR A 99 7.53 -6.03 7.94
CA TYR A 99 6.76 -6.96 8.79
C TYR A 99 5.41 -7.28 8.17
N LYS A 100 4.65 -6.24 7.81
CA LYS A 100 3.32 -6.39 7.22
C LYS A 100 3.12 -5.33 6.14
N PRO A 101 3.62 -5.59 4.91
CA PRO A 101 3.57 -4.62 3.83
C PRO A 101 2.12 -4.33 3.44
N ASN A 102 1.76 -3.05 3.40
CA ASN A 102 0.42 -2.58 3.08
C ASN A 102 0.46 -1.70 1.81
N GLY A 103 0.07 -0.44 1.88
CA GLY A 103 0.10 0.46 0.74
C GLY A 103 1.48 0.61 0.12
N LEU A 104 1.55 0.73 -1.21
CA LEU A 104 2.81 0.97 -1.92
C LEU A 104 2.64 1.98 -3.06
N CYS A 105 3.69 2.75 -3.34
CA CYS A 105 3.73 3.63 -4.51
C CYS A 105 5.16 3.88 -5.00
N PHE A 106 5.30 4.16 -6.28
CA PHE A 106 6.57 4.58 -6.85
C PHE A 106 6.79 6.09 -6.68
N SER A 107 8.06 6.52 -6.67
CA SER A 107 8.44 7.92 -6.91
C SER A 107 8.03 8.36 -8.33
N PRO A 108 7.96 9.68 -8.62
CA PRO A 108 7.57 10.16 -9.96
C PRO A 108 8.44 9.65 -11.10
N ASP A 109 9.73 9.40 -10.83
CA ASP A 109 10.71 8.88 -11.78
C ASP A 109 10.85 7.35 -11.78
N TYR A 110 10.06 6.64 -10.95
CA TYR A 110 10.07 5.19 -10.77
C TYR A 110 11.38 4.58 -10.27
N LYS A 111 12.27 5.40 -9.72
CA LYS A 111 13.55 4.92 -9.16
C LYS A 111 13.46 4.50 -7.71
N LYS A 112 12.36 4.81 -7.03
CA LYS A 112 12.09 4.42 -5.65
C LYS A 112 10.73 3.76 -5.54
N LEU A 113 10.60 2.81 -4.61
CA LEU A 113 9.34 2.25 -4.16
C LEU A 113 9.18 2.52 -2.67
N TYR A 114 8.09 3.15 -2.30
CA TYR A 114 7.68 3.35 -0.91
C TYR A 114 6.68 2.28 -0.52
N VAL A 115 6.79 1.77 0.72
CA VAL A 115 5.89 0.74 1.24
C VAL A 115 5.57 1.04 2.70
N ALA A 116 4.28 1.10 3.03
CA ALA A 116 3.80 1.21 4.40
C ALA A 116 4.03 -0.11 5.16
N ASP A 117 4.55 -0.02 6.39
CA ASP A 117 4.68 -1.16 7.29
C ASP A 117 3.66 -1.05 8.42
N THR A 118 2.61 -1.84 8.35
CA THR A 118 1.57 -1.94 9.39
C THR A 118 1.80 -3.10 10.35
N GLY A 119 3.05 -3.60 10.41
CA GLY A 119 3.42 -4.77 11.21
C GLY A 119 3.13 -4.64 12.70
N SER A 120 3.17 -3.43 13.26
CA SER A 120 2.88 -3.20 14.69
C SER A 120 1.47 -3.60 15.12
N SER A 121 0.57 -3.85 14.17
CA SER A 121 -0.76 -4.41 14.44
C SER A 121 -0.70 -5.85 14.96
N HIS A 122 0.38 -6.61 14.65
CA HIS A 122 0.51 -8.04 14.92
C HIS A 122 1.88 -8.44 15.48
N TYR A 123 2.91 -7.59 15.31
CA TYR A 123 4.28 -7.85 15.74
C TYR A 123 4.71 -6.74 16.72
N PRO A 124 4.83 -7.02 18.03
CA PRO A 124 5.15 -5.99 19.04
C PRO A 124 6.48 -5.26 18.78
N GLU A 125 7.42 -5.94 18.14
CA GLU A 125 8.72 -5.36 17.78
C GLU A 125 8.69 -4.47 16.53
N ALA A 126 7.65 -4.56 15.73
CA ALA A 126 7.51 -3.77 14.50
C ALA A 126 7.23 -2.30 14.85
N LYS A 127 7.82 -1.43 14.06
CA LYS A 127 7.63 0.02 14.16
C LYS A 127 6.60 0.51 13.14
N LYS A 128 6.06 1.69 13.37
CA LYS A 128 5.05 2.33 12.51
C LYS A 128 5.75 3.25 11.51
N TYR A 129 6.20 2.67 10.41
CA TYR A 129 7.04 3.34 9.42
C TYR A 129 6.49 3.24 8.01
N ILE A 130 6.91 4.17 7.16
CA ILE A 130 6.96 3.99 5.71
C ILE A 130 8.42 3.70 5.36
N LYS A 131 8.67 2.63 4.63
CA LYS A 131 10.01 2.30 4.11
C LYS A 131 10.14 2.74 2.66
N VAL A 132 11.38 3.00 2.24
CA VAL A 132 11.75 3.29 0.86
C VAL A 132 12.86 2.37 0.40
N PHE A 133 12.78 1.94 -0.85
CA PHE A 133 13.75 1.08 -1.54
C PHE A 133 14.16 1.72 -2.86
N ASP A 134 15.40 1.53 -3.27
CA ASP A 134 15.82 1.83 -4.63
C ASP A 134 15.30 0.73 -5.60
N VAL A 135 14.74 1.16 -6.72
CA VAL A 135 14.31 0.26 -7.79
C VAL A 135 15.49 0.04 -8.76
N VAL A 136 15.98 -1.18 -8.79
CA VAL A 136 17.14 -1.57 -9.61
C VAL A 136 16.68 -2.22 -10.90
N ASN A 137 17.10 -1.67 -12.04
CA ASN A 137 16.77 -2.19 -13.38
C ASN A 137 15.28 -2.45 -13.59
N GLU A 138 14.39 -1.68 -12.93
CA GLU A 138 12.93 -1.81 -13.00
C GLU A 138 12.38 -3.18 -12.54
N LYS A 139 13.19 -3.99 -11.85
CA LYS A 139 12.86 -5.40 -11.56
C LYS A 139 13.12 -5.82 -10.12
N ALA A 140 14.01 -5.17 -9.40
CA ALA A 140 14.44 -5.55 -8.06
C ALA A 140 14.45 -4.35 -7.11
N LEU A 141 14.49 -4.63 -5.81
CA LEU A 141 14.63 -3.64 -4.76
C LEU A 141 15.99 -3.78 -4.07
N ALA A 142 16.57 -2.65 -3.68
CA ALA A 142 17.81 -2.58 -2.91
C ALA A 142 17.76 -1.41 -1.92
N ASN A 143 18.74 -1.35 -1.00
CA ASN A 143 18.98 -0.24 -0.09
C ASN A 143 17.75 0.17 0.74
N GLY A 144 16.98 -0.83 1.23
CA GLY A 144 15.80 -0.59 2.05
C GLY A 144 16.13 0.19 3.33
N LYS A 145 15.41 1.30 3.56
CA LYS A 145 15.55 2.13 4.76
C LYS A 145 14.23 2.71 5.20
N VAL A 146 14.17 3.21 6.42
CA VAL A 146 13.05 4.00 6.91
C VAL A 146 13.03 5.32 6.14
N PHE A 147 11.86 5.67 5.62
CA PHE A 147 11.60 6.95 4.98
C PHE A 147 10.90 7.92 5.93
N ALA A 148 9.80 7.50 6.55
CA ALA A 148 9.03 8.33 7.45
C ALA A 148 8.55 7.54 8.68
N ASN A 149 8.46 8.26 9.81
CA ASN A 149 7.88 7.78 11.05
C ASN A 149 6.46 8.31 11.19
N MET A 150 5.55 7.46 11.65
CA MET A 150 4.14 7.82 11.87
C MET A 150 3.88 8.53 13.20
N GLU A 151 4.90 8.79 14.02
CA GLU A 151 4.75 9.53 15.27
C GLU A 151 4.36 10.99 15.02
N LEU A 152 3.47 11.50 15.86
CA LEU A 152 2.98 12.88 15.84
C LEU A 152 2.65 13.31 17.26
N GLU A 153 2.98 14.55 17.61
CA GLU A 153 2.51 15.16 18.85
C GLU A 153 1.05 15.65 18.67
N VAL A 154 0.15 15.12 19.49
CA VAL A 154 -1.25 15.52 19.53
C VAL A 154 -1.59 15.89 20.98
N ASN A 155 -2.00 17.13 21.22
CA ASN A 155 -2.36 17.63 22.56
C ASN A 155 -1.25 17.44 23.61
N GLY A 156 0.01 17.53 23.22
CA GLY A 156 1.17 17.38 24.12
C GLY A 156 1.61 15.92 24.36
N GLU A 157 1.00 14.96 23.69
CA GLU A 157 1.38 13.55 23.76
C GLU A 157 1.89 13.05 22.40
N ILE A 158 2.96 12.26 22.41
CA ILE A 158 3.44 11.58 21.21
C ILE A 158 2.59 10.34 20.97
N VAL A 159 1.86 10.36 19.87
CA VAL A 159 1.03 9.24 19.42
C VAL A 159 1.52 8.74 18.07
N ALA A 160 1.21 7.51 17.72
CA ALA A 160 1.52 6.96 16.40
C ALA A 160 0.41 6.00 15.97
N GLY A 161 -0.21 6.34 14.86
CA GLY A 161 -1.11 5.46 14.13
C GLY A 161 -0.37 4.64 13.08
N GLN A 162 -1.11 3.98 12.22
CA GLN A 162 -0.55 3.17 11.15
C GLN A 162 -0.75 3.84 9.79
N ALA A 163 0.25 3.75 8.94
CA ALA A 163 0.10 4.02 7.52
C ALA A 163 -0.62 2.86 6.84
N ASP A 164 -1.53 3.15 5.91
CA ASP A 164 -2.25 2.14 5.13
C ASP A 164 -2.03 2.42 3.63
N GLY A 165 -3.01 2.76 2.83
CA GLY A 165 -2.80 3.13 1.44
C GLY A 165 -2.00 4.41 1.26
N ILE A 166 -1.03 4.42 0.36
CA ILE A 166 -0.14 5.56 0.11
C ILE A 166 -0.06 5.91 -1.38
N ARG A 167 0.08 7.20 -1.70
CA ARG A 167 0.29 7.66 -3.09
C ARG A 167 1.33 8.78 -3.13
N CYS A 168 1.99 8.89 -4.28
CA CYS A 168 3.00 9.93 -4.53
C CYS A 168 2.41 11.05 -5.39
N ASP A 169 2.76 12.30 -5.10
CA ASP A 169 2.46 13.43 -5.98
C ASP A 169 3.61 13.71 -6.96
N VAL A 170 3.40 14.65 -7.89
CA VAL A 170 4.39 15.00 -8.93
C VAL A 170 5.65 15.66 -8.38
N GLU A 171 5.63 16.17 -7.16
CA GLU A 171 6.76 16.76 -6.45
C GLU A 171 7.54 15.71 -5.66
N GLY A 172 7.03 14.47 -5.60
CA GLY A 172 7.64 13.36 -4.88
C GLY A 172 7.16 13.19 -3.45
N ASN A 173 6.24 14.04 -2.97
CA ASN A 173 5.71 13.91 -1.62
C ASN A 173 4.82 12.67 -1.51
N ILE A 174 4.87 12.02 -0.34
CA ILE A 174 4.10 10.82 -0.05
C ILE A 174 2.87 11.21 0.77
N TRP A 175 1.71 10.94 0.22
CA TRP A 175 0.40 11.10 0.83
C TRP A 175 -0.03 9.75 1.39
N SER A 176 -0.03 9.66 2.72
CA SER A 176 -0.32 8.43 3.47
C SER A 176 -1.65 8.53 4.17
N SER A 177 -2.55 7.61 3.89
CA SER A 177 -3.67 7.38 4.79
C SER A 177 -3.15 6.93 6.16
N ALA A 178 -3.87 7.28 7.22
CA ALA A 178 -3.48 7.01 8.60
C ALA A 178 -4.68 6.85 9.52
N GLY A 179 -4.52 6.07 10.57
CA GLY A 179 -5.60 5.88 11.52
C GLY A 179 -5.22 5.10 12.76
N TRP A 180 -6.28 4.77 13.52
CA TRP A 180 -6.28 4.06 14.80
C TRP A 180 -5.67 4.85 15.96
N VAL A 181 -5.81 6.17 15.94
CA VAL A 181 -5.45 7.08 17.05
C VAL A 181 -6.66 7.91 17.47
N GLY A 182 -7.42 8.45 16.50
CA GLY A 182 -8.58 9.29 16.75
C GLY A 182 -8.36 10.76 16.37
N ALA A 183 -9.13 11.64 17.02
CA ALA A 183 -9.16 13.06 16.72
C ALA A 183 -7.77 13.72 16.80
N GLY A 184 -7.45 14.55 15.81
CA GLY A 184 -6.15 15.21 15.69
C GLY A 184 -5.08 14.40 14.97
N TYR A 185 -5.35 13.12 14.69
CA TYR A 185 -4.42 12.24 14.00
C TYR A 185 -5.01 11.60 12.74
N ASP A 186 -6.19 10.98 12.85
CA ASP A 186 -6.75 10.16 11.78
C ASP A 186 -7.06 10.98 10.52
N GLY A 187 -6.71 10.41 9.36
CA GLY A 187 -6.88 11.07 8.07
C GLY A 187 -5.73 10.81 7.10
N VAL A 188 -5.14 11.88 6.56
CA VAL A 188 -4.02 11.78 5.61
C VAL A 188 -2.83 12.57 6.13
N HIS A 189 -1.66 11.96 6.16
CA HIS A 189 -0.40 12.61 6.48
C HIS A 189 0.44 12.78 5.23
N ILE A 190 1.08 13.93 5.08
CA ILE A 190 1.87 14.26 3.89
C ILE A 190 3.33 14.39 4.30
N PHE A 191 4.20 13.65 3.64
CA PHE A 191 5.63 13.60 3.92
C PHE A 191 6.43 14.11 2.71
N ALA A 192 7.39 14.99 2.95
CA ALA A 192 8.30 15.51 1.93
C ALA A 192 9.08 14.36 1.28
N GLY A 193 9.11 14.31 -0.04
CA GLY A 193 9.79 13.25 -0.80
C GLY A 193 11.31 13.23 -0.63
N GLU A 194 11.89 14.36 -0.22
CA GLU A 194 13.32 14.51 -0.04
C GLU A 194 13.83 13.74 1.18
N ASP A 195 13.19 13.90 2.34
CA ASP A 195 13.71 13.43 3.63
C ASP A 195 12.68 12.70 4.52
N GLY A 196 11.41 12.65 4.11
CA GLY A 196 10.34 12.04 4.90
C GLY A 196 9.82 12.91 6.04
N THR A 197 10.17 14.18 6.09
CA THR A 197 9.61 15.14 7.05
C THR A 197 8.12 15.30 6.81
N ARG A 198 7.29 15.28 7.87
CA ARG A 198 5.86 15.55 7.75
C ARG A 198 5.64 17.04 7.47
N ILE A 199 5.03 17.35 6.32
CA ILE A 199 4.79 18.71 5.84
C ILE A 199 3.32 19.11 5.85
N GLY A 200 2.41 18.18 6.11
CA GLY A 200 0.99 18.48 6.15
C GLY A 200 0.14 17.32 6.67
N GLN A 201 -1.13 17.66 6.93
CA GLN A 201 -2.13 16.73 7.39
C GLN A 201 -3.52 17.15 6.90
N ILE A 202 -4.36 16.17 6.56
CA ILE A 202 -5.79 16.34 6.35
C ILE A 202 -6.49 15.50 7.41
N LEU A 203 -7.13 16.16 8.36
CA LEU A 203 -7.87 15.46 9.41
C LEU A 203 -9.22 14.97 8.88
N LEU A 204 -9.56 13.74 9.21
CA LEU A 204 -10.87 13.14 8.98
C LEU A 204 -11.51 12.78 10.33
N PRO A 205 -12.84 12.69 10.39
CA PRO A 205 -13.54 12.29 11.61
C PRO A 205 -13.47 10.79 11.88
N GLU A 206 -12.79 10.04 11.01
CA GLU A 206 -12.65 8.58 11.06
C GLU A 206 -11.33 8.14 10.41
N ILE A 207 -10.97 6.88 10.61
CA ILE A 207 -9.78 6.27 10.02
C ILE A 207 -9.82 6.38 8.50
N CYS A 208 -8.70 6.76 7.90
CA CYS A 208 -8.51 6.72 6.45
C CYS A 208 -7.76 5.45 6.06
N SER A 209 -8.33 4.63 5.19
CA SER A 209 -7.74 3.37 4.75
C SER A 209 -6.93 3.50 3.44
N ASN A 210 -7.34 4.38 2.53
CA ASN A 210 -6.60 4.56 1.27
C ASN A 210 -6.82 5.96 0.70
N VAL A 211 -5.92 6.35 -0.20
CA VAL A 211 -5.96 7.63 -0.91
C VAL A 211 -5.70 7.42 -2.40
N CYS A 212 -6.33 8.24 -3.24
CA CYS A 212 -6.11 8.21 -4.68
C CYS A 212 -6.28 9.60 -5.27
N PHE A 213 -5.32 10.03 -6.09
CA PHE A 213 -5.47 11.22 -6.90
C PHE A 213 -6.28 10.93 -8.17
N GLY A 214 -7.31 11.71 -8.43
CA GLY A 214 -8.18 11.52 -9.57
C GLY A 214 -8.73 12.82 -10.16
N GLY A 215 -9.74 12.67 -11.01
CA GLY A 215 -10.31 13.75 -11.79
C GLY A 215 -9.46 14.11 -13.02
N THR A 216 -10.02 14.89 -13.94
CA THR A 216 -9.39 15.24 -15.22
C THR A 216 -8.01 15.89 -15.06
N LYS A 217 -7.83 16.69 -14.00
CA LYS A 217 -6.57 17.39 -13.70
C LYS A 217 -5.67 16.59 -12.75
N ARG A 218 -6.12 15.44 -12.24
CA ARG A 218 -5.44 14.60 -11.25
C ARG A 218 -5.06 15.34 -9.96
N ASN A 219 -5.78 16.39 -9.61
CA ASN A 219 -5.57 17.23 -8.43
C ASN A 219 -6.73 17.13 -7.42
N ARG A 220 -7.57 16.12 -7.54
CA ARG A 220 -8.58 15.80 -6.54
C ARG A 220 -8.16 14.55 -5.80
N LEU A 221 -7.85 14.71 -4.52
CA LEU A 221 -7.53 13.60 -3.64
C LEU A 221 -8.83 12.99 -3.14
N PHE A 222 -9.04 11.71 -3.40
CA PHE A 222 -10.08 10.90 -2.80
C PHE A 222 -9.50 10.13 -1.62
N MET A 223 -10.27 10.04 -0.54
CA MET A 223 -9.87 9.42 0.73
C MET A 223 -10.98 8.50 1.18
N THR A 224 -10.68 7.20 1.32
CA THR A 224 -11.66 6.22 1.82
C THR A 224 -11.61 6.19 3.34
N GLY A 225 -12.67 6.68 3.97
CA GLY A 225 -12.88 6.52 5.40
C GLY A 225 -13.55 5.18 5.73
N SER A 226 -13.81 4.93 7.01
CA SER A 226 -14.48 3.70 7.45
C SER A 226 -15.89 3.54 6.88
N GLN A 227 -16.61 4.65 6.74
CA GLN A 227 -18.00 4.66 6.27
C GLN A 227 -18.26 5.65 5.13
N SER A 228 -17.27 6.49 4.78
CA SER A 228 -17.46 7.61 3.87
C SER A 228 -16.35 7.69 2.83
N LEU A 229 -16.68 8.25 1.68
CA LEU A 229 -15.70 8.67 0.68
C LEU A 229 -15.57 10.19 0.71
N TYR A 230 -14.39 10.66 1.11
CA TYR A 230 -14.05 12.08 1.15
C TYR A 230 -13.30 12.50 -0.10
N ALA A 231 -13.36 13.77 -0.44
CA ALA A 231 -12.52 14.32 -1.50
C ALA A 231 -12.21 15.78 -1.27
N VAL A 232 -10.99 16.19 -1.65
CA VAL A 232 -10.53 17.57 -1.60
C VAL A 232 -9.72 17.91 -2.84
N TYR A 233 -9.77 19.16 -3.30
CA TYR A 233 -8.86 19.65 -4.33
C TYR A 233 -7.54 20.08 -3.71
N THR A 234 -6.45 19.71 -4.36
CA THR A 234 -5.08 20.02 -3.94
C THR A 234 -4.39 20.94 -4.96
N ASN A 235 -3.36 21.66 -4.53
CA ASN A 235 -2.52 22.46 -5.43
C ASN A 235 -1.49 21.61 -6.18
N THR A 236 -1.30 20.34 -5.79
CA THR A 236 -0.45 19.37 -6.49
C THR A 236 -1.29 18.33 -7.23
N LYS A 237 -0.65 17.43 -7.94
CA LYS A 237 -1.28 16.36 -8.73
C LYS A 237 -0.67 15.01 -8.35
N GLY A 238 -1.44 13.95 -8.51
CA GLY A 238 -0.89 12.60 -8.42
C GLY A 238 0.19 12.35 -9.48
N ALA A 239 1.29 11.73 -9.08
CA ALA A 239 2.40 11.39 -9.97
C ALA A 239 1.97 10.39 -11.05
N HIS A 240 1.12 9.43 -10.69
CA HIS A 240 0.76 8.31 -11.53
C HIS A 240 -0.75 8.23 -11.76
N ILE A 241 -1.13 7.57 -12.87
CA ILE A 241 -2.49 7.10 -13.11
C ILE A 241 -2.55 5.70 -12.49
N THR A 242 -3.29 5.58 -11.42
CA THR A 242 -3.49 4.30 -10.72
C THR A 242 -4.91 3.83 -10.93
#